data_705a873e59d0cfa89173418e7fbf8323
#
_entry.id   705a873e59d0cfa89173418e7fbf8323
#
_cell.length_a   1.000
_cell.length_b   1.000
_cell.length_c   1.000
_cell.angle_alpha   90.00
_cell.angle_beta   90.00
_cell.angle_gamma   90.00
#
_symmetry.space_group_name_H-M   'P 1'
#
loop_
_entity.id
_entity.type
_entity.pdbx_description
1 polymer ?
#
loop_
_entity_poly.entity_id
_entity_poly.type
_entity_poly.pdbx_seq_one_letter_code
_entity_poly.pdbx_strand_id
1 'polypeptide(L)'
;MRKTKIICTIGPSSENEEVLTQMCLAGMNVARLNFSHGTHEEHAKKVALVKKVREKLNLPIAILLDTKGPEYRIRTFKDDKVEIATGATFTFTIDEIEGDETKVAVNYKLLNKDLKPGDVLTVNYGLVKFQVEEINGSDIITKCLQGGTLSNRKSMSFPNKVMSGPYLSEQDKEDIIFGIQQGVDFVAASFVSCKQDVLDIQKLLDENGGSDIEIIAKIENQAGVDNVVEICENCGGIMIARGDLGVEIPFVEVPAVQKRLTRICRMMGKRVITATEMLESMIQNPRPTRAEISDVANAVYDGTSCVMLSGESAAGKYPVEAVRAMAEIAEYMEQHTDYVKRFRSTVYVGKDNLDCISHAVCSMALDVKAKAIVVCSVSGRTAMLVSRFRTPVNIIGMTTDPKIWRRLSMSWGVTPIMAERFPSMDVMFYYAKKATTEVLNLQPGDNILLTGGTINGLRGNTDTIKLETI
;
A
#
# COMPACT_ATOMS: atom_id res chain seq x y z
N MET A 1 17.35 5.98 12.99
CA MET A 1 16.83 5.63 11.63
C MET A 1 15.35 5.33 11.73
N ARG A 2 14.54 6.01 10.94
CA ARG A 2 13.09 5.79 10.88
C ARG A 2 12.77 4.38 10.36
N LYS A 3 11.84 3.70 11.00
CA LYS A 3 11.42 2.33 10.67
C LYS A 3 10.20 2.29 9.76
N THR A 4 9.20 3.13 10.02
CA THR A 4 8.00 3.28 9.19
C THR A 4 8.36 3.97 7.87
N LYS A 5 7.94 3.41 6.75
CA LYS A 5 8.27 3.91 5.41
C LYS A 5 7.25 4.93 4.93
N ILE A 6 7.64 5.80 4.00
CA ILE A 6 6.76 6.82 3.44
C ILE A 6 6.59 6.59 1.94
N ILE A 7 5.34 6.52 1.51
CA ILE A 7 4.93 6.48 0.11
C ILE A 7 4.41 7.86 -0.25
N CYS A 8 4.88 8.41 -1.37
CA CYS A 8 4.41 9.70 -1.87
C CYS A 8 3.84 9.55 -3.28
N THR A 9 2.64 10.10 -3.49
CA THR A 9 2.06 10.18 -4.83
C THR A 9 2.76 11.29 -5.62
N ILE A 10 3.20 10.94 -6.82
CA ILE A 10 3.87 11.87 -7.73
C ILE A 10 2.83 12.49 -8.65
N GLY A 11 2.80 13.82 -8.68
CA GLY A 11 1.89 14.60 -9.49
C GLY A 11 2.43 16.03 -9.73
N PRO A 12 1.58 16.96 -10.19
CA PRO A 12 2.01 18.28 -10.65
C PRO A 12 2.93 19.04 -9.71
N SER A 13 2.78 18.88 -8.38
CA SER A 13 3.63 19.56 -7.38
C SER A 13 4.98 18.88 -7.16
N SER A 14 5.15 17.63 -7.63
CA SER A 14 6.36 16.81 -7.40
C SER A 14 7.01 16.28 -8.68
N GLU A 15 6.56 16.68 -9.87
CA GLU A 15 7.12 16.32 -11.18
C GLU A 15 8.37 17.15 -11.55
N ASN A 16 9.03 17.74 -10.58
CA ASN A 16 10.25 18.53 -10.78
C ASN A 16 11.42 17.81 -10.10
N GLU A 17 12.60 17.77 -10.76
CA GLU A 17 13.77 17.05 -10.24
C GLU A 17 14.24 17.58 -8.89
N GLU A 18 14.21 18.89 -8.69
CA GLU A 18 14.63 19.51 -7.44
C GLU A 18 13.68 19.14 -6.29
N VAL A 19 12.37 19.31 -6.49
CA VAL A 19 11.35 18.96 -5.50
C VAL A 19 11.41 17.46 -5.17
N LEU A 20 11.46 16.60 -6.20
CA LEU A 20 11.54 15.15 -6.00
C LEU A 20 12.82 14.74 -5.24
N THR A 21 13.98 15.38 -5.57
CA THR A 21 15.22 15.18 -4.84
C THR A 21 15.06 15.55 -3.37
N GLN A 22 14.45 16.70 -3.06
CA GLN A 22 14.18 17.12 -1.68
C GLN A 22 13.22 16.18 -0.96
N MET A 23 12.18 15.68 -1.62
CA MET A 23 11.26 14.66 -1.04
C MET A 23 12.00 13.36 -0.70
N CYS A 24 12.90 12.89 -1.57
CA CYS A 24 13.74 11.73 -1.28
C CYS A 24 14.60 11.96 -0.05
N LEU A 25 15.27 13.11 0.04
CA LEU A 25 16.12 13.48 1.18
C LEU A 25 15.31 13.72 2.46
N ALA A 26 14.06 14.20 2.35
CA ALA A 26 13.13 14.33 3.48
C ALA A 26 12.60 13.00 4.00
N GLY A 27 12.77 11.91 3.22
CA GLY A 27 12.48 10.56 3.70
C GLY A 27 11.48 9.76 2.87
N MET A 28 11.13 10.14 1.65
CA MET A 28 10.35 9.32 0.73
C MET A 28 11.06 7.99 0.44
N ASN A 29 10.34 6.89 0.49
CA ASN A 29 10.85 5.54 0.22
C ASN A 29 10.26 4.94 -1.07
N VAL A 30 9.03 5.32 -1.41
CA VAL A 30 8.29 4.79 -2.56
C VAL A 30 7.58 5.92 -3.29
N ALA A 31 7.72 5.96 -4.61
CA ALA A 31 6.99 6.84 -5.50
C ALA A 31 5.74 6.12 -6.02
N ARG A 32 4.55 6.61 -5.67
CA ARG A 32 3.27 6.10 -6.16
C ARG A 32 2.83 6.87 -7.39
N LEU A 33 2.44 6.14 -8.43
CA LEU A 33 1.84 6.66 -9.65
C LEU A 33 0.38 6.23 -9.71
N ASN A 34 -0.54 7.20 -9.66
CA ASN A 34 -1.98 6.94 -9.67
C ASN A 34 -2.52 6.91 -11.10
N PHE A 35 -2.83 5.73 -11.61
CA PHE A 35 -3.33 5.51 -12.97
C PHE A 35 -4.83 5.80 -13.14
N SER A 36 -5.50 6.24 -12.09
CA SER A 36 -6.85 6.84 -12.24
C SER A 36 -6.81 8.18 -12.99
N HIS A 37 -5.62 8.78 -13.15
CA HIS A 37 -5.40 10.07 -13.78
C HIS A 37 -4.15 10.05 -14.66
N GLY A 38 -4.19 10.81 -15.75
CA GLY A 38 -3.04 10.96 -16.64
C GLY A 38 -2.99 9.90 -17.75
N THR A 39 -2.04 10.06 -18.66
CA THR A 39 -1.77 9.16 -19.78
C THR A 39 -0.51 8.35 -19.56
N HIS A 40 -0.31 7.28 -20.35
CA HIS A 40 0.90 6.49 -20.30
C HIS A 40 2.17 7.32 -20.58
N GLU A 41 2.09 8.33 -21.47
CA GLU A 41 3.20 9.23 -21.76
C GLU A 41 3.58 10.11 -20.58
N GLU A 42 2.60 10.61 -19.84
CA GLU A 42 2.82 11.37 -18.61
C GLU A 42 3.42 10.49 -17.51
N HIS A 43 2.91 9.27 -17.35
CA HIS A 43 3.46 8.32 -16.40
C HIS A 43 4.87 7.87 -16.76
N ALA A 44 5.20 7.70 -18.07
CA ALA A 44 6.56 7.40 -18.52
C ALA A 44 7.56 8.49 -18.11
N LYS A 45 7.17 9.77 -18.25
CA LYS A 45 7.99 10.91 -17.80
C LYS A 45 8.25 10.88 -16.30
N LYS A 46 7.20 10.61 -15.50
CA LYS A 46 7.32 10.49 -14.03
C LYS A 46 8.24 9.33 -13.63
N VAL A 47 8.07 8.16 -14.25
CA VAL A 47 8.96 7.00 -14.04
C VAL A 47 10.41 7.33 -14.37
N ALA A 48 10.67 7.96 -15.51
CA ALA A 48 12.01 8.37 -15.92
C ALA A 48 12.64 9.35 -14.92
N LEU A 49 11.84 10.31 -14.41
CA LEU A 49 12.29 11.27 -13.41
C LEU A 49 12.64 10.58 -12.09
N VAL A 50 11.79 9.67 -11.59
CA VAL A 50 12.07 8.91 -10.36
C VAL A 50 13.34 8.08 -10.52
N LYS A 51 13.52 7.40 -11.66
CA LYS A 51 14.74 6.62 -11.96
C LYS A 51 15.98 7.50 -11.95
N LYS A 52 15.95 8.65 -12.61
CA LYS A 52 17.05 9.62 -12.65
C LYS A 52 17.45 10.10 -11.24
N VAL A 53 16.45 10.47 -10.42
CA VAL A 53 16.72 11.00 -9.06
C VAL A 53 17.26 9.90 -8.13
N ARG A 54 16.67 8.69 -8.15
CA ARG A 54 17.18 7.59 -7.30
C ARG A 54 18.60 7.16 -7.65
N GLU A 55 18.96 7.14 -8.94
CA GLU A 55 20.31 6.84 -9.39
C GLU A 55 21.30 7.92 -8.93
N LYS A 56 20.97 9.20 -9.13
CA LYS A 56 21.76 10.34 -8.66
C LYS A 56 22.03 10.31 -7.16
N LEU A 57 21.03 9.93 -6.37
CA LEU A 57 21.13 9.87 -4.91
C LEU A 57 21.63 8.52 -4.38
N ASN A 58 21.77 7.52 -5.23
CA ASN A 58 22.03 6.12 -4.85
C ASN A 58 21.07 5.64 -3.76
N LEU A 59 19.75 5.89 -3.91
CA LEU A 59 18.70 5.51 -2.98
C LEU A 59 17.77 4.45 -3.57
N PRO A 60 17.30 3.48 -2.74
CA PRO A 60 16.40 2.41 -3.17
C PRO A 60 14.94 2.87 -3.28
N ILE A 61 14.69 3.94 -4.03
CA ILE A 61 13.31 4.43 -4.21
C ILE A 61 12.57 3.46 -5.14
N ALA A 62 11.55 2.80 -4.60
CA ALA A 62 10.68 1.91 -5.36
C ALA A 62 9.59 2.68 -6.10
N ILE A 63 9.06 2.09 -7.17
CA ILE A 63 7.94 2.63 -7.93
C ILE A 63 6.72 1.72 -7.74
N LEU A 64 5.61 2.31 -7.31
CA LEU A 64 4.32 1.67 -7.12
C LEU A 64 3.33 2.20 -8.16
N LEU A 65 2.85 1.33 -9.05
CA LEU A 65 1.72 1.59 -9.94
C LEU A 65 0.43 1.32 -9.18
N ASP A 66 -0.46 2.29 -9.09
CA ASP A 66 -1.77 2.15 -8.44
C ASP A 66 -2.87 2.13 -9.50
N THR A 67 -3.53 0.98 -9.68
CA THR A 67 -4.54 0.77 -10.73
C THR A 67 -5.82 1.55 -10.44
N LYS A 68 -6.58 1.80 -11.49
CA LYS A 68 -7.91 2.40 -11.35
C LYS A 68 -8.91 1.45 -10.69
N GLY A 69 -8.86 0.18 -11.08
CA GLY A 69 -9.77 -0.85 -10.62
C GLY A 69 -11.17 -0.77 -11.25
N PRO A 70 -12.08 -1.67 -10.85
CA PRO A 70 -13.46 -1.67 -11.33
C PRO A 70 -14.20 -0.44 -10.81
N GLU A 71 -14.39 0.54 -11.68
CA GLU A 71 -15.03 1.79 -11.33
C GLU A 71 -16.45 1.84 -11.87
N TYR A 72 -17.41 1.99 -10.98
CA TYR A 72 -18.82 2.14 -11.31
C TYR A 72 -19.20 3.62 -11.27
N ARG A 73 -19.85 4.11 -12.35
CA ARG A 73 -20.22 5.53 -12.50
C ARG A 73 -21.59 5.68 -13.14
N ILE A 74 -22.32 6.71 -12.73
CA ILE A 74 -23.42 7.23 -13.52
C ILE A 74 -22.86 7.91 -14.78
N ARG A 75 -23.68 7.98 -15.83
CA ARG A 75 -23.39 8.69 -17.07
C ARG A 75 -23.68 10.19 -16.93
N THR A 76 -24.09 10.83 -18.00
CA THR A 76 -24.29 12.28 -18.10
C THR A 76 -25.75 12.66 -17.99
N PHE A 77 -26.00 13.85 -17.48
CA PHE A 77 -27.30 14.51 -17.45
C PHE A 77 -27.37 15.58 -18.53
N LYS A 78 -28.59 15.88 -19.03
CA LYS A 78 -28.86 16.97 -20.00
C LYS A 78 -28.36 18.32 -19.49
N ASP A 79 -28.60 18.61 -18.22
CA ASP A 79 -28.29 19.88 -17.57
C ASP A 79 -27.07 19.80 -16.67
N ASP A 80 -26.11 18.88 -16.97
CA ASP A 80 -24.88 18.59 -16.24
C ASP A 80 -25.07 18.13 -14.79
N LYS A 81 -26.16 18.50 -14.15
CA LYS A 81 -26.46 18.15 -12.75
C LYS A 81 -27.95 18.17 -12.48
N VAL A 82 -28.39 17.39 -11.51
CA VAL A 82 -29.76 17.35 -10.99
C VAL A 82 -29.77 17.34 -9.48
N GLU A 83 -30.82 17.91 -8.88
CA GLU A 83 -31.06 17.83 -7.43
C GLU A 83 -32.08 16.72 -7.15
N ILE A 84 -31.70 15.78 -6.29
CA ILE A 84 -32.58 14.68 -5.88
C ILE A 84 -33.02 14.91 -4.44
N ALA A 85 -34.33 15.01 -4.24
CA ALA A 85 -34.91 15.18 -2.92
C ALA A 85 -34.92 13.84 -2.13
N THR A 86 -34.70 13.89 -0.82
CA THR A 86 -34.91 12.74 0.04
C THR A 86 -36.35 12.25 -0.06
N GLY A 87 -36.54 10.93 -0.22
CA GLY A 87 -37.84 10.27 -0.43
C GLY A 87 -38.31 10.23 -1.87
N ALA A 88 -37.60 10.88 -2.83
CA ALA A 88 -37.92 10.79 -4.24
C ALA A 88 -37.65 9.41 -4.82
N THR A 89 -38.42 8.99 -5.81
CA THR A 89 -38.10 7.84 -6.65
C THR A 89 -37.12 8.26 -7.73
N PHE A 90 -36.02 7.50 -7.92
CA PHE A 90 -35.03 7.75 -8.95
C PHE A 90 -34.60 6.43 -9.59
N THR A 91 -34.42 6.41 -10.92
CA THR A 91 -34.12 5.20 -11.65
C THR A 91 -32.69 5.21 -12.20
N PHE A 92 -31.92 4.15 -11.93
CA PHE A 92 -30.68 3.87 -12.63
C PHE A 92 -30.95 2.85 -13.74
N THR A 93 -30.32 3.00 -14.91
CA THR A 93 -30.52 2.07 -16.03
C THR A 93 -29.20 1.65 -16.67
N ILE A 94 -29.17 0.40 -17.16
CA ILE A 94 -28.05 -0.10 -17.96
C ILE A 94 -28.15 0.29 -19.44
N ASP A 95 -29.31 0.86 -19.87
CA ASP A 95 -29.48 1.40 -21.21
C ASP A 95 -28.74 2.72 -21.37
N GLU A 96 -28.24 2.98 -22.59
CA GLU A 96 -27.52 4.23 -22.87
C GLU A 96 -28.55 5.33 -23.11
N ILE A 97 -28.71 6.22 -22.16
CA ILE A 97 -29.57 7.39 -22.22
C ILE A 97 -28.82 8.62 -21.72
N GLU A 98 -29.24 9.78 -22.10
CA GLU A 98 -28.92 11.04 -21.43
C GLU A 98 -29.91 11.23 -20.27
N GLY A 99 -29.36 11.43 -19.06
CA GLY A 99 -30.16 11.45 -17.82
C GLY A 99 -30.90 12.76 -17.59
N ASP A 100 -31.87 12.70 -16.69
CA ASP A 100 -32.67 13.83 -16.20
C ASP A 100 -32.95 13.69 -14.69
N GLU A 101 -33.90 14.47 -14.16
CA GLU A 101 -34.29 14.46 -12.76
C GLU A 101 -34.94 13.15 -12.27
N THR A 102 -35.27 12.22 -13.18
CA THR A 102 -35.96 10.95 -12.87
C THR A 102 -35.11 9.72 -13.10
N LYS A 103 -34.14 9.79 -14.04
CA LYS A 103 -33.41 8.61 -14.51
C LYS A 103 -32.01 8.95 -15.03
N VAL A 104 -31.04 8.05 -14.80
CA VAL A 104 -29.68 8.17 -15.36
C VAL A 104 -29.12 6.81 -15.77
N ALA A 105 -28.36 6.80 -16.86
CA ALA A 105 -27.62 5.62 -17.29
C ALA A 105 -26.41 5.35 -16.37
N VAL A 106 -26.00 4.07 -16.28
CA VAL A 106 -24.78 3.63 -15.58
C VAL A 106 -23.81 2.96 -16.55
N ASN A 107 -22.51 2.96 -16.21
CA ASN A 107 -21.49 2.31 -17.04
C ASN A 107 -21.45 0.78 -16.87
N TYR A 108 -21.98 0.24 -15.77
CA TYR A 108 -21.93 -1.18 -15.46
C TYR A 108 -23.16 -1.93 -15.98
N LYS A 109 -22.94 -2.79 -16.99
CA LYS A 109 -24.03 -3.44 -17.73
C LYS A 109 -24.66 -4.65 -17.04
N LEU A 110 -24.10 -5.11 -15.92
CA LEU A 110 -24.65 -6.21 -15.12
C LEU A 110 -25.37 -5.75 -13.85
N LEU A 111 -25.54 -4.44 -13.66
CA LEU A 111 -26.08 -3.86 -12.43
C LEU A 111 -27.46 -4.43 -12.05
N ASN A 112 -28.32 -4.65 -13.04
CA ASN A 112 -29.66 -5.23 -12.86
C ASN A 112 -29.65 -6.71 -12.47
N LYS A 113 -28.51 -7.43 -12.66
CA LYS A 113 -28.34 -8.82 -12.25
C LYS A 113 -27.75 -8.95 -10.86
N ASP A 114 -26.91 -8.00 -10.46
CA ASP A 114 -26.16 -8.04 -9.21
C ASP A 114 -26.97 -7.44 -8.05
N LEU A 115 -27.82 -6.48 -8.31
CA LEU A 115 -28.68 -5.87 -7.31
C LEU A 115 -30.00 -6.61 -7.14
N LYS A 116 -30.65 -6.43 -5.97
CA LYS A 116 -31.98 -6.93 -5.63
C LYS A 116 -32.72 -5.90 -4.77
N PRO A 117 -34.06 -5.96 -4.68
CA PRO A 117 -34.83 -5.12 -3.77
C PRO A 117 -34.30 -5.19 -2.32
N GLY A 118 -34.18 -4.04 -1.69
CA GLY A 118 -33.61 -3.85 -0.37
C GLY A 118 -32.11 -3.49 -0.37
N ASP A 119 -31.39 -3.71 -1.47
CA ASP A 119 -29.97 -3.32 -1.57
C ASP A 119 -29.83 -1.80 -1.53
N VAL A 120 -28.70 -1.36 -1.01
CA VAL A 120 -28.36 0.06 -0.95
C VAL A 120 -27.25 0.34 -1.96
N LEU A 121 -27.37 1.48 -2.62
CA LEU A 121 -26.30 2.05 -3.42
C LEU A 121 -26.07 3.51 -3.03
N THR A 122 -24.85 3.98 -3.22
CA THR A 122 -24.52 5.37 -2.98
C THR A 122 -23.87 5.99 -4.22
N VAL A 123 -24.02 7.30 -4.36
CA VAL A 123 -23.44 8.07 -5.46
C VAL A 123 -22.71 9.27 -4.90
N ASN A 124 -21.70 9.76 -5.66
CA ASN A 124 -20.91 10.94 -5.29
C ASN A 124 -20.22 10.78 -3.92
N TYR A 125 -19.36 9.76 -3.79
CA TYR A 125 -18.60 9.47 -2.55
C TYR A 125 -19.50 9.27 -1.31
N GLY A 126 -20.65 8.61 -1.48
CA GLY A 126 -21.56 8.32 -0.37
C GLY A 126 -22.49 9.47 0.05
N LEU A 127 -22.39 10.65 -0.62
CA LEU A 127 -23.19 11.83 -0.28
C LEU A 127 -24.67 11.68 -0.61
N VAL A 128 -25.00 10.93 -1.67
CA VAL A 128 -26.39 10.65 -2.06
C VAL A 128 -26.64 9.15 -1.95
N LYS A 129 -27.69 8.75 -1.24
CA LYS A 129 -27.95 7.36 -0.89
C LYS A 129 -29.31 6.90 -1.36
N PHE A 130 -29.36 5.72 -1.97
CA PHE A 130 -30.56 5.13 -2.52
C PHE A 130 -30.75 3.70 -2.02
N GLN A 131 -32.00 3.25 -1.97
CA GLN A 131 -32.38 1.86 -1.73
C GLN A 131 -33.14 1.34 -2.95
N VAL A 132 -32.76 0.16 -3.43
CA VAL A 132 -33.47 -0.52 -4.53
C VAL A 132 -34.84 -0.95 -4.05
N GLU A 133 -35.89 -0.52 -4.75
CA GLU A 133 -37.28 -0.94 -4.51
C GLU A 133 -37.66 -2.06 -5.49
N GLU A 134 -37.35 -1.91 -6.77
CA GLU A 134 -37.74 -2.84 -7.82
C GLU A 134 -36.68 -2.88 -8.94
N ILE A 135 -36.57 -4.03 -9.63
CA ILE A 135 -35.80 -4.18 -10.84
C ILE A 135 -36.72 -4.60 -11.96
N ASN A 136 -36.80 -3.78 -13.00
CA ASN A 136 -37.68 -3.99 -14.16
C ASN A 136 -36.86 -3.95 -15.46
N GLY A 137 -36.48 -5.11 -15.97
CA GLY A 137 -35.64 -5.23 -17.17
C GLY A 137 -34.25 -4.58 -16.97
N SER A 138 -34.01 -3.51 -17.69
CA SER A 138 -32.78 -2.69 -17.60
C SER A 138 -32.79 -1.65 -16.47
N ASP A 139 -33.94 -1.42 -15.86
CA ASP A 139 -34.16 -0.36 -14.89
C ASP A 139 -34.09 -0.84 -13.46
N ILE A 140 -33.34 -0.11 -12.64
CA ILE A 140 -33.23 -0.28 -11.18
C ILE A 140 -33.97 0.92 -10.57
N ILE A 141 -35.17 0.69 -10.09
CA ILE A 141 -36.02 1.69 -9.46
C ILE A 141 -35.61 1.78 -7.98
N THR A 142 -35.31 2.99 -7.55
CA THR A 142 -34.79 3.22 -6.20
C THR A 142 -35.54 4.33 -5.50
N LYS A 143 -35.54 4.28 -4.17
CA LYS A 143 -35.96 5.36 -3.30
C LYS A 143 -34.74 6.10 -2.74
N CYS A 144 -34.72 7.40 -2.85
CA CYS A 144 -33.65 8.23 -2.29
C CYS A 144 -33.77 8.29 -0.76
N LEU A 145 -32.80 7.70 -0.04
CA LEU A 145 -32.73 7.73 1.42
C LEU A 145 -32.07 9.02 1.92
N GLN A 146 -31.12 9.56 1.17
CA GLN A 146 -30.43 10.82 1.45
C GLN A 146 -30.22 11.56 0.14
N GLY A 147 -30.88 12.70 0.01
CA GLY A 147 -30.87 13.53 -1.19
C GLY A 147 -29.60 14.39 -1.31
N GLY A 148 -29.43 14.99 -2.49
CA GLY A 148 -28.34 15.88 -2.82
C GLY A 148 -28.17 16.06 -4.32
N THR A 149 -27.11 16.77 -4.70
CA THR A 149 -26.79 17.05 -6.10
C THR A 149 -26.05 15.86 -6.74
N LEU A 150 -26.58 15.36 -7.85
CA LEU A 150 -25.87 14.46 -8.75
C LEU A 150 -25.39 15.24 -9.97
N SER A 151 -24.13 15.10 -10.33
CA SER A 151 -23.55 15.64 -11.56
C SER A 151 -22.94 14.54 -12.42
N ASN A 152 -22.54 14.90 -13.64
CA ASN A 152 -22.00 13.96 -14.62
C ASN A 152 -20.89 13.06 -14.09
N ARG A 153 -20.95 11.78 -14.44
CA ARG A 153 -19.89 10.77 -14.23
C ARG A 153 -19.47 10.56 -12.77
N LYS A 154 -20.38 10.82 -11.81
CA LYS A 154 -20.09 10.55 -10.40
C LYS A 154 -19.95 9.06 -10.12
N SER A 155 -19.07 8.74 -9.19
CA SER A 155 -18.83 7.37 -8.72
C SER A 155 -20.05 6.81 -8.03
N MET A 156 -20.25 5.51 -8.20
CA MET A 156 -21.24 4.70 -7.50
C MET A 156 -20.53 3.68 -6.64
N SER A 157 -21.12 3.39 -5.49
CA SER A 157 -20.66 2.32 -4.58
C SER A 157 -21.85 1.46 -4.17
N PHE A 158 -21.55 0.20 -3.88
CA PHE A 158 -22.56 -0.81 -3.55
C PHE A 158 -22.20 -1.49 -2.22
N PRO A 159 -22.46 -0.84 -1.09
CA PRO A 159 -22.10 -1.37 0.23
C PRO A 159 -22.57 -2.81 0.44
N ASN A 160 -21.67 -3.68 0.92
CA ASN A 160 -21.92 -5.10 1.17
C ASN A 160 -22.26 -5.93 -0.08
N LYS A 161 -21.84 -5.50 -1.28
CA LYS A 161 -22.04 -6.25 -2.52
C LYS A 161 -20.71 -6.60 -3.18
N VAL A 162 -20.63 -7.81 -3.70
CA VAL A 162 -19.60 -8.24 -4.66
C VAL A 162 -20.25 -8.24 -6.03
N MET A 163 -19.68 -7.49 -6.94
CA MET A 163 -20.19 -7.37 -8.32
C MET A 163 -19.66 -8.53 -9.16
N SER A 164 -20.49 -9.10 -10.05
CA SER A 164 -20.16 -10.33 -10.79
C SER A 164 -19.34 -10.07 -12.07
N GLY A 165 -19.05 -8.81 -12.41
CA GLY A 165 -18.24 -8.45 -13.56
C GLY A 165 -16.78 -8.86 -13.42
N PRO A 166 -16.00 -8.90 -14.52
CA PRO A 166 -14.58 -9.17 -14.45
C PRO A 166 -13.87 -8.14 -13.59
N TYR A 167 -12.97 -8.60 -12.73
CA TYR A 167 -12.23 -7.72 -11.83
C TYR A 167 -11.31 -6.77 -12.61
N LEU A 168 -10.51 -7.29 -13.57
CA LEU A 168 -9.62 -6.49 -14.40
C LEU A 168 -10.37 -5.90 -15.60
N SER A 169 -10.45 -4.58 -15.67
CA SER A 169 -10.87 -3.86 -16.87
C SER A 169 -9.77 -3.97 -17.95
N GLU A 170 -10.14 -3.72 -19.23
CA GLU A 170 -9.13 -3.69 -20.30
C GLU A 170 -8.11 -2.57 -20.05
N GLN A 171 -8.53 -1.42 -19.52
CA GLN A 171 -7.62 -0.34 -19.14
C GLN A 171 -6.63 -0.76 -18.06
N ASP A 172 -7.10 -1.46 -17.00
CA ASP A 172 -6.19 -1.94 -15.95
C ASP A 172 -5.15 -2.94 -16.50
N LYS A 173 -5.56 -3.78 -17.45
CA LYS A 173 -4.63 -4.71 -18.11
C LYS A 173 -3.56 -3.94 -18.90
N GLU A 174 -3.96 -2.94 -19.68
CA GLU A 174 -3.04 -2.09 -20.44
C GLU A 174 -2.10 -1.33 -19.51
N ASP A 175 -2.61 -0.79 -18.40
CA ASP A 175 -1.84 -0.05 -17.42
C ASP A 175 -0.81 -0.96 -16.70
N ILE A 176 -1.19 -2.18 -16.34
CA ILE A 176 -0.29 -3.16 -15.71
C ILE A 176 0.80 -3.59 -16.70
N ILE A 177 0.46 -3.88 -17.97
CA ILE A 177 1.42 -4.23 -19.02
C ILE A 177 2.41 -3.06 -19.25
N PHE A 178 1.90 -1.83 -19.31
CA PHE A 178 2.74 -0.65 -19.37
C PHE A 178 3.68 -0.56 -18.14
N GLY A 179 3.16 -0.82 -16.94
CA GLY A 179 3.95 -0.85 -15.72
C GLY A 179 5.10 -1.87 -15.76
N ILE A 180 4.85 -3.07 -16.33
CA ILE A 180 5.87 -4.11 -16.55
C ILE A 180 6.97 -3.56 -17.46
N GLN A 181 6.60 -2.95 -18.59
CA GLN A 181 7.55 -2.33 -19.55
C GLN A 181 8.35 -1.21 -18.91
N GLN A 182 7.75 -0.43 -18.03
CA GLN A 182 8.40 0.62 -17.26
C GLN A 182 9.23 0.09 -16.08
N GLY A 183 9.19 -1.20 -15.77
CA GLY A 183 9.96 -1.82 -14.68
C GLY A 183 9.58 -1.30 -13.31
N VAL A 184 8.28 -1.19 -13.02
CA VAL A 184 7.77 -0.87 -11.68
C VAL A 184 8.10 -2.00 -10.70
N ASP A 185 8.14 -1.67 -9.41
CA ASP A 185 8.49 -2.62 -8.36
C ASP A 185 7.25 -3.24 -7.70
N PHE A 186 6.12 -2.50 -7.72
CA PHE A 186 4.83 -2.91 -7.12
C PHE A 186 3.65 -2.51 -8.00
N VAL A 187 2.58 -3.29 -7.90
CA VAL A 187 1.23 -2.94 -8.38
C VAL A 187 0.29 -2.89 -7.19
N ALA A 188 -0.29 -1.73 -6.91
CA ALA A 188 -1.39 -1.58 -5.96
C ALA A 188 -2.72 -1.79 -6.70
N ALA A 189 -3.42 -2.84 -6.33
CA ALA A 189 -4.62 -3.33 -6.99
C ALA A 189 -5.87 -2.79 -6.29
N SER A 190 -6.63 -1.93 -6.96
CA SER A 190 -7.81 -1.27 -6.38
C SER A 190 -9.00 -2.22 -6.24
N PHE A 191 -9.79 -2.04 -5.19
CA PHE A 191 -11.05 -2.74 -4.91
C PHE A 191 -10.95 -4.27 -4.84
N VAL A 192 -9.82 -4.82 -4.36
CA VAL A 192 -9.68 -6.27 -4.16
C VAL A 192 -10.70 -6.76 -3.14
N SER A 193 -11.52 -7.73 -3.53
CA SER A 193 -12.60 -8.29 -2.72
C SER A 193 -12.35 -9.74 -2.29
N CYS A 194 -11.55 -10.48 -3.06
CA CYS A 194 -11.27 -11.89 -2.79
C CYS A 194 -9.89 -12.32 -3.34
N LYS A 195 -9.51 -13.54 -3.03
CA LYS A 195 -8.28 -14.18 -3.52
C LYS A 195 -8.21 -14.20 -5.05
N GLN A 196 -9.33 -14.44 -5.74
CA GLN A 196 -9.33 -14.58 -7.20
C GLN A 196 -8.89 -13.31 -7.90
N ASP A 197 -9.26 -12.14 -7.37
CA ASP A 197 -8.84 -10.83 -7.91
C ASP A 197 -7.30 -10.70 -7.93
N VAL A 198 -6.64 -11.17 -6.87
CA VAL A 198 -5.17 -11.19 -6.78
C VAL A 198 -4.56 -12.17 -7.76
N LEU A 199 -5.17 -13.36 -7.90
CA LEU A 199 -4.70 -14.38 -8.84
C LEU A 199 -4.84 -13.96 -10.30
N ASP A 200 -5.88 -13.19 -10.64
CA ASP A 200 -6.07 -12.67 -11.99
C ASP A 200 -4.98 -11.67 -12.36
N ILE A 201 -4.57 -10.80 -11.41
CA ILE A 201 -3.43 -9.89 -11.60
C ILE A 201 -2.13 -10.68 -11.71
N GLN A 202 -1.90 -11.66 -10.81
CA GLN A 202 -0.68 -12.47 -10.84
C GLN A 202 -0.53 -13.19 -12.18
N LYS A 203 -1.62 -13.76 -12.69
CA LYS A 203 -1.65 -14.38 -14.01
C LYS A 203 -1.25 -13.41 -15.12
N LEU A 204 -1.82 -12.19 -15.11
CA LEU A 204 -1.48 -11.15 -16.09
C LEU A 204 0.01 -10.76 -16.01
N LEU A 205 0.55 -10.62 -14.80
CA LEU A 205 1.97 -10.33 -14.56
C LEU A 205 2.85 -11.47 -15.12
N ASP A 206 2.50 -12.72 -14.81
CA ASP A 206 3.27 -13.90 -15.22
C ASP A 206 3.30 -14.07 -16.75
N GLU A 207 2.16 -13.86 -17.42
CA GLU A 207 2.03 -13.96 -18.87
C GLU A 207 2.77 -12.86 -19.62
N ASN A 208 3.08 -11.71 -18.97
CA ASN A 208 3.73 -10.55 -19.59
C ASN A 208 5.16 -10.29 -19.05
N GLY A 209 5.76 -11.24 -18.33
CA GLY A 209 7.14 -11.14 -17.84
C GLY A 209 7.32 -10.27 -16.60
N GLY A 210 6.25 -10.01 -15.85
CA GLY A 210 6.23 -9.22 -14.62
C GLY A 210 6.16 -10.06 -13.34
N SER A 211 6.49 -11.37 -13.36
CA SER A 211 6.39 -12.29 -12.21
C SER A 211 7.15 -11.83 -10.96
N ASP A 212 8.10 -10.92 -11.13
CA ASP A 212 8.90 -10.34 -10.06
C ASP A 212 8.32 -9.04 -9.50
N ILE A 213 7.16 -8.56 -9.97
CA ILE A 213 6.43 -7.42 -9.42
C ILE A 213 5.54 -7.91 -8.27
N GLU A 214 5.60 -7.24 -7.12
CA GLU A 214 4.75 -7.60 -5.98
C GLU A 214 3.40 -6.88 -6.02
N ILE A 215 2.34 -7.62 -5.73
CA ILE A 215 0.99 -7.09 -5.64
C ILE A 215 0.73 -6.58 -4.23
N ILE A 216 0.19 -5.37 -4.12
CA ILE A 216 -0.37 -4.77 -2.91
C ILE A 216 -1.88 -4.68 -3.10
N ALA A 217 -2.64 -5.49 -2.40
CA ALA A 217 -4.10 -5.49 -2.49
C ALA A 217 -4.68 -4.29 -1.74
N LYS A 218 -5.47 -3.44 -2.40
CA LYS A 218 -6.16 -2.32 -1.74
C LYS A 218 -7.48 -2.81 -1.16
N ILE A 219 -7.61 -2.66 0.15
CA ILE A 219 -8.81 -3.04 0.90
C ILE A 219 -9.69 -1.78 1.01
N GLU A 220 -10.72 -1.75 0.20
CA GLU A 220 -11.59 -0.59 -0.06
C GLU A 220 -13.07 -0.91 0.12
N ASN A 221 -13.42 -2.17 0.41
CA ASN A 221 -14.80 -2.63 0.59
C ASN A 221 -14.92 -3.69 1.69
N GLN A 222 -16.15 -4.00 2.11
CA GLN A 222 -16.42 -4.96 3.18
C GLN A 222 -15.93 -6.37 2.82
N ALA A 223 -16.10 -6.82 1.57
CA ALA A 223 -15.68 -8.15 1.15
C ALA A 223 -14.15 -8.32 1.28
N GLY A 224 -13.37 -7.31 0.89
CA GLY A 224 -11.92 -7.29 1.09
C GLY A 224 -11.52 -7.33 2.57
N VAL A 225 -12.28 -6.67 3.44
CA VAL A 225 -12.09 -6.72 4.90
C VAL A 225 -12.35 -8.12 5.46
N ASP A 226 -13.40 -8.79 4.98
CA ASP A 226 -13.78 -10.12 5.45
C ASP A 226 -12.81 -11.20 4.95
N ASN A 227 -12.36 -11.07 3.70
CA ASN A 227 -11.50 -12.03 3.02
C ASN A 227 -9.99 -11.72 3.17
N VAL A 228 -9.60 -10.79 4.05
CA VAL A 228 -8.23 -10.27 4.14
C VAL A 228 -7.17 -11.36 4.33
N VAL A 229 -7.49 -12.45 5.03
CA VAL A 229 -6.53 -13.53 5.28
C VAL A 229 -6.15 -14.23 3.99
N GLU A 230 -7.13 -14.68 3.19
CA GLU A 230 -6.89 -15.34 1.91
C GLU A 230 -6.26 -14.38 0.88
N ILE A 231 -6.63 -13.10 0.90
CA ILE A 231 -6.00 -12.05 0.08
C ILE A 231 -4.52 -11.93 0.44
N CYS A 232 -4.20 -11.79 1.73
CA CYS A 232 -2.83 -11.67 2.22
C CYS A 232 -1.97 -12.90 1.89
N GLU A 233 -2.51 -14.09 1.88
CA GLU A 233 -1.77 -15.31 1.50
C GLU A 233 -1.23 -15.24 0.09
N ASN A 234 -1.92 -14.54 -0.82
CA ASN A 234 -1.65 -14.49 -2.24
C ASN A 234 -0.99 -13.19 -2.74
N CYS A 235 -0.75 -12.20 -1.88
CA CYS A 235 -0.13 -10.91 -2.24
C CYS A 235 1.09 -10.57 -1.37
N GLY A 236 1.84 -9.53 -1.75
CA GLY A 236 3.00 -9.00 -1.00
C GLY A 236 2.62 -8.13 0.20
N GLY A 237 1.40 -7.64 0.25
CA GLY A 237 0.87 -6.79 1.30
C GLY A 237 -0.48 -6.18 0.95
N ILE A 238 -1.02 -5.36 1.85
CA ILE A 238 -2.26 -4.64 1.60
C ILE A 238 -2.08 -3.13 1.78
N MET A 239 -2.98 -2.37 1.16
CA MET A 239 -3.19 -0.95 1.41
C MET A 239 -4.59 -0.75 2.00
N ILE A 240 -4.66 -0.13 3.15
CA ILE A 240 -5.92 0.28 3.79
C ILE A 240 -6.21 1.68 3.26
N ALA A 241 -7.03 1.76 2.20
CA ALA A 241 -7.40 3.00 1.54
C ALA A 241 -8.65 3.58 2.22
N ARG A 242 -8.43 4.35 3.29
CA ARG A 242 -9.48 4.76 4.24
C ARG A 242 -10.57 5.63 3.60
N GLY A 243 -10.22 6.45 2.62
CA GLY A 243 -11.16 7.30 1.90
C GLY A 243 -12.25 6.47 1.21
N ASP A 244 -11.84 5.50 0.39
CA ASP A 244 -12.78 4.61 -0.32
C ASP A 244 -13.47 3.63 0.64
N LEU A 245 -12.71 3.04 1.57
CA LEU A 245 -13.27 2.13 2.57
C LEU A 245 -14.35 2.80 3.43
N GLY A 246 -14.18 4.08 3.81
CA GLY A 246 -15.15 4.82 4.62
C GLY A 246 -16.45 5.18 3.88
N VAL A 247 -16.47 5.02 2.55
CA VAL A 247 -17.71 5.11 1.73
C VAL A 247 -18.44 3.78 1.69
N GLU A 248 -17.69 2.67 1.70
CA GLU A 248 -18.22 1.31 1.55
C GLU A 248 -18.66 0.67 2.87
N ILE A 249 -18.06 1.06 4.00
CA ILE A 249 -18.44 0.61 5.34
C ILE A 249 -18.85 1.79 6.22
N PRO A 250 -19.55 1.60 7.35
CA PRO A 250 -19.81 2.67 8.29
C PRO A 250 -18.51 3.37 8.72
N PHE A 251 -18.39 4.67 8.51
CA PHE A 251 -17.15 5.41 8.77
C PHE A 251 -16.65 5.26 10.21
N VAL A 252 -17.53 5.03 11.17
CA VAL A 252 -17.20 4.79 12.59
C VAL A 252 -16.42 3.48 12.80
N GLU A 253 -16.50 2.54 11.87
CA GLU A 253 -15.82 1.24 11.94
C GLU A 253 -14.39 1.29 11.37
N VAL A 254 -14.11 2.25 10.50
CA VAL A 254 -12.81 2.36 9.79
C VAL A 254 -11.61 2.29 10.75
N PRO A 255 -11.55 2.99 11.89
CA PRO A 255 -10.41 2.92 12.79
C PRO A 255 -10.22 1.52 13.41
N ALA A 256 -11.31 0.81 13.74
CA ALA A 256 -11.23 -0.54 14.28
C ALA A 256 -10.80 -1.56 13.23
N VAL A 257 -11.34 -1.43 12.01
CA VAL A 257 -10.94 -2.23 10.84
C VAL A 257 -9.47 -2.02 10.52
N GLN A 258 -8.97 -0.77 10.47
CA GLN A 258 -7.56 -0.46 10.26
C GLN A 258 -6.66 -1.20 11.26
N LYS A 259 -6.97 -1.14 12.55
CA LYS A 259 -6.19 -1.82 13.59
C LYS A 259 -6.19 -3.35 13.42
N ARG A 260 -7.34 -3.92 13.09
CA ARG A 260 -7.50 -5.36 12.81
C ARG A 260 -6.67 -5.78 11.61
N LEU A 261 -6.78 -5.09 10.48
CA LEU A 261 -6.05 -5.37 9.25
C LEU A 261 -4.55 -5.24 9.44
N THR A 262 -4.10 -4.17 10.10
CA THR A 262 -2.68 -3.95 10.42
C THR A 262 -2.10 -5.12 11.23
N ARG A 263 -2.84 -5.59 12.24
CA ARG A 263 -2.43 -6.73 13.06
C ARG A 263 -2.34 -8.02 12.25
N ILE A 264 -3.36 -8.34 11.43
CA ILE A 264 -3.40 -9.55 10.60
C ILE A 264 -2.20 -9.57 9.65
N CYS A 265 -2.00 -8.51 8.87
CA CYS A 265 -0.90 -8.43 7.91
C CYS A 265 0.47 -8.56 8.57
N ARG A 266 0.68 -7.87 9.68
CA ARG A 266 1.91 -7.98 10.43
C ARG A 266 2.16 -9.43 10.89
N MET A 267 1.15 -10.11 11.47
CA MET A 267 1.29 -11.51 11.92
C MET A 267 1.54 -12.47 10.76
N MET A 268 1.07 -12.16 9.56
CA MET A 268 1.33 -12.95 8.36
C MET A 268 2.68 -12.63 7.69
N GLY A 269 3.43 -11.65 8.20
CA GLY A 269 4.70 -11.21 7.60
C GLY A 269 4.52 -10.43 6.31
N LYS A 270 3.36 -9.81 6.12
CA LYS A 270 3.01 -9.00 4.95
C LYS A 270 3.17 -7.52 5.24
N ARG A 271 3.39 -6.73 4.18
CA ARG A 271 3.39 -5.27 4.31
C ARG A 271 1.98 -4.74 4.50
N VAL A 272 1.85 -3.67 5.26
CA VAL A 272 0.58 -2.94 5.40
C VAL A 272 0.84 -1.46 5.23
N ILE A 273 0.05 -0.83 4.39
CA ILE A 273 0.10 0.59 4.07
C ILE A 273 -1.16 1.24 4.64
N THR A 274 -1.01 2.26 5.48
CA THR A 274 -2.11 3.14 5.89
C THR A 274 -2.14 4.33 4.94
N ALA A 275 -3.25 4.52 4.24
CA ALA A 275 -3.36 5.45 3.11
C ALA A 275 -4.57 6.35 3.21
N THR A 276 -4.48 7.50 2.54
CA THR A 276 -5.48 8.56 2.40
C THR A 276 -5.78 9.33 3.68
N GLU A 277 -6.07 10.61 3.56
CA GLU A 277 -6.47 11.51 4.66
C GLU A 277 -5.48 11.51 5.84
N MET A 278 -4.15 11.43 5.55
CA MET A 278 -3.14 11.37 6.61
C MET A 278 -2.72 12.77 7.09
N LEU A 279 -2.35 13.66 6.16
CA LEU A 279 -1.98 15.05 6.40
C LEU A 279 -2.70 15.98 5.42
N GLU A 280 -3.98 15.71 5.15
CA GLU A 280 -4.81 16.32 4.11
C GLU A 280 -4.79 17.85 4.14
N SER A 281 -4.78 18.46 5.34
CA SER A 281 -4.69 19.91 5.50
C SER A 281 -3.41 20.49 4.91
N MET A 282 -2.34 19.69 4.78
CA MET A 282 -1.06 20.12 4.20
C MET A 282 -1.10 20.28 2.68
N ILE A 283 -2.18 19.92 2.02
CA ILE A 283 -2.43 20.34 0.64
C ILE A 283 -2.39 21.87 0.53
N GLN A 284 -2.93 22.58 1.53
CA GLN A 284 -3.05 24.03 1.52
C GLN A 284 -2.21 24.71 2.62
N ASN A 285 -1.88 24.03 3.70
CA ASN A 285 -1.22 24.59 4.88
C ASN A 285 0.20 24.02 5.06
N PRO A 286 1.17 24.82 5.53
CA PRO A 286 2.55 24.36 5.73
C PRO A 286 2.73 23.45 6.96
N ARG A 287 1.69 23.25 7.76
CA ARG A 287 1.69 22.42 8.97
C ARG A 287 0.41 21.62 9.08
N PRO A 288 0.48 20.37 9.58
CA PRO A 288 -0.69 19.55 9.80
C PRO A 288 -1.48 20.03 11.03
N THR A 289 -2.73 19.60 11.10
CA THR A 289 -3.56 19.75 12.30
C THR A 289 -3.11 18.78 13.40
N ARG A 290 -3.51 19.03 14.65
CA ARG A 290 -3.24 18.09 15.76
C ARG A 290 -3.94 16.76 15.61
N ALA A 291 -5.11 16.73 14.98
CA ALA A 291 -5.84 15.49 14.68
C ALA A 291 -5.07 14.62 13.68
N GLU A 292 -4.52 15.20 12.61
CA GLU A 292 -3.71 14.50 11.61
C GLU A 292 -2.39 13.98 12.22
N ILE A 293 -1.71 14.78 13.05
CA ILE A 293 -0.53 14.31 13.80
C ILE A 293 -0.87 13.09 14.65
N SER A 294 -2.01 13.12 15.35
CA SER A 294 -2.49 12.01 16.16
C SER A 294 -2.83 10.78 15.32
N ASP A 295 -3.39 10.96 14.13
CA ASP A 295 -3.74 9.87 13.22
C ASP A 295 -2.48 9.16 12.68
N VAL A 296 -1.49 9.91 12.19
CA VAL A 296 -0.19 9.36 11.78
C VAL A 296 0.48 8.61 12.94
N ALA A 297 0.53 9.22 14.13
CA ALA A 297 1.10 8.62 15.33
C ALA A 297 0.41 7.30 15.70
N ASN A 298 -0.94 7.23 15.61
CA ASN A 298 -1.69 6.02 15.85
C ASN A 298 -1.38 4.92 14.82
N ALA A 299 -1.30 5.24 13.53
CA ALA A 299 -0.92 4.29 12.49
C ALA A 299 0.47 3.67 12.75
N VAL A 300 1.44 4.51 13.12
CA VAL A 300 2.79 4.06 13.50
C VAL A 300 2.75 3.19 14.76
N TYR A 301 2.01 3.62 15.77
CA TYR A 301 1.84 2.86 17.02
C TYR A 301 1.19 1.50 16.75
N ASP A 302 0.20 1.40 15.89
CA ASP A 302 -0.45 0.13 15.51
C ASP A 302 0.52 -0.83 14.79
N GLY A 303 1.58 -0.29 14.21
CA GLY A 303 2.66 -1.06 13.56
C GLY A 303 2.48 -1.17 12.05
N THR A 304 1.89 -0.16 11.40
CA THR A 304 1.87 -0.08 9.93
C THR A 304 3.29 -0.18 9.35
N SER A 305 3.42 -0.74 8.15
CA SER A 305 4.73 -0.78 7.47
C SER A 305 5.05 0.56 6.82
N CYS A 306 4.02 1.15 6.22
CA CYS A 306 4.13 2.41 5.49
C CYS A 306 2.94 3.32 5.82
N VAL A 307 3.19 4.61 5.71
CA VAL A 307 2.18 5.68 5.65
C VAL A 307 2.26 6.34 4.28
N MET A 308 1.15 6.80 3.73
CA MET A 308 1.08 7.32 2.36
C MET A 308 0.55 8.75 2.32
N LEU A 309 1.22 9.59 1.54
CA LEU A 309 0.77 10.92 1.14
C LEU A 309 0.15 10.84 -0.26
N SER A 310 -1.03 11.40 -0.42
CA SER A 310 -1.82 11.44 -1.66
C SER A 310 -1.78 12.84 -2.29
N GLY A 311 -2.81 13.63 -2.07
CA GLY A 311 -2.93 15.01 -2.55
C GLY A 311 -1.83 15.91 -2.00
N GLU A 312 -1.37 15.66 -0.78
CA GLU A 312 -0.34 16.45 -0.07
C GLU A 312 0.97 16.52 -0.86
N SER A 313 1.37 15.42 -1.49
CA SER A 313 2.60 15.34 -2.29
C SER A 313 2.36 15.47 -3.80
N ALA A 314 1.14 15.15 -4.30
CA ALA A 314 0.83 15.17 -5.73
C ALA A 314 0.44 16.56 -6.24
N ALA A 315 -0.38 17.29 -5.50
CA ALA A 315 -1.00 18.56 -5.91
C ALA A 315 -0.92 19.65 -4.84
N GLY A 316 -0.43 19.33 -3.64
CA GLY A 316 -0.32 20.25 -2.52
C GLY A 316 0.74 21.34 -2.74
N LYS A 317 0.60 22.43 -2.00
CA LYS A 317 1.54 23.55 -2.03
C LYS A 317 2.86 23.25 -1.30
N TYR A 318 2.87 22.22 -0.44
CA TYR A 318 3.96 21.95 0.50
C TYR A 318 4.42 20.47 0.45
N PRO A 319 4.77 19.92 -0.74
CA PRO A 319 5.06 18.49 -0.88
C PRO A 319 6.26 18.03 -0.04
N VAL A 320 7.33 18.81 0.02
CA VAL A 320 8.55 18.47 0.80
C VAL A 320 8.30 18.56 2.30
N GLU A 321 7.59 19.59 2.74
CA GLU A 321 7.21 19.81 4.15
C GLU A 321 6.27 18.69 4.63
N ALA A 322 5.37 18.21 3.78
CA ALA A 322 4.47 17.10 4.10
C ALA A 322 5.27 15.80 4.35
N VAL A 323 6.26 15.50 3.51
CA VAL A 323 7.16 14.35 3.72
C VAL A 323 7.96 14.52 5.01
N ARG A 324 8.50 15.71 5.27
CA ARG A 324 9.26 16.01 6.49
C ARG A 324 8.41 15.87 7.74
N ALA A 325 7.21 16.45 7.75
CA ALA A 325 6.27 16.32 8.87
C ALA A 325 5.90 14.86 9.14
N MET A 326 5.59 14.09 8.08
CA MET A 326 5.32 12.66 8.19
C MET A 326 6.50 11.89 8.79
N ALA A 327 7.73 12.21 8.36
CA ALA A 327 8.95 11.58 8.86
C ALA A 327 9.19 11.89 10.33
N GLU A 328 9.05 13.16 10.73
CA GLU A 328 9.24 13.61 12.12
C GLU A 328 8.23 12.96 13.07
N ILE A 329 6.94 12.92 12.69
CA ILE A 329 5.90 12.27 13.50
C ILE A 329 6.21 10.78 13.66
N ALA A 330 6.59 10.09 12.57
CA ALA A 330 6.90 8.67 12.61
C ALA A 330 8.13 8.38 13.50
N GLU A 331 9.22 9.13 13.35
CA GLU A 331 10.43 8.96 14.15
C GLU A 331 10.19 9.24 15.64
N TYR A 332 9.44 10.28 15.95
CA TYR A 332 9.10 10.60 17.34
C TYR A 332 8.25 9.47 17.98
N MET A 333 7.23 9.00 17.26
CA MET A 333 6.36 7.93 17.78
C MET A 333 7.10 6.60 17.96
N GLU A 334 8.03 6.29 17.07
CA GLU A 334 8.85 5.07 17.16
C GLU A 334 9.73 5.05 18.42
N GLN A 335 10.23 6.22 18.86
CA GLN A 335 11.00 6.35 20.10
C GLN A 335 10.14 6.14 21.36
N HIS A 336 8.82 6.40 21.27
CA HIS A 336 7.88 6.29 22.38
C HIS A 336 7.06 4.99 22.34
N THR A 337 7.39 4.07 21.43
CA THR A 337 6.73 2.77 21.33
C THR A 337 7.58 1.68 22.02
N ASP A 338 7.02 0.98 23.01
CA ASP A 338 7.68 -0.15 23.66
C ASP A 338 7.60 -1.41 22.77
N TYR A 339 8.51 -1.47 21.80
CA TYR A 339 8.62 -2.61 20.89
C TYR A 339 9.06 -3.90 21.59
N VAL A 340 9.85 -3.82 22.66
CA VAL A 340 10.31 -5.00 23.42
C VAL A 340 9.12 -5.67 24.12
N LYS A 341 8.30 -4.89 24.83
CA LYS A 341 7.07 -5.37 25.45
C LYS A 341 6.14 -5.98 24.42
N ARG A 342 5.95 -5.29 23.29
CA ARG A 342 5.11 -5.77 22.18
C ARG A 342 5.60 -7.12 21.63
N PHE A 343 6.89 -7.26 21.37
CA PHE A 343 7.48 -8.50 20.88
C PHE A 343 7.23 -9.64 21.89
N ARG A 344 7.58 -9.43 23.15
CA ARG A 344 7.49 -10.45 24.21
C ARG A 344 6.05 -10.83 24.59
N SER A 345 5.10 -9.92 24.45
CA SER A 345 3.66 -10.20 24.69
C SER A 345 2.94 -10.86 23.52
N THR A 346 3.56 -10.91 22.33
CA THR A 346 2.94 -11.53 21.15
C THR A 346 3.13 -13.04 21.20
N VAL A 347 2.02 -13.79 21.23
CA VAL A 347 2.06 -15.25 21.09
C VAL A 347 2.56 -15.59 19.69
N TYR A 348 3.65 -16.32 19.63
CA TYR A 348 4.27 -16.76 18.38
C TYR A 348 4.09 -18.26 18.20
N VAL A 349 3.65 -18.65 17.00
CA VAL A 349 3.62 -20.04 16.55
C VAL A 349 4.34 -20.10 15.22
N GLY A 350 5.44 -20.82 15.17
CA GLY A 350 6.24 -21.00 13.95
C GLY A 350 5.49 -21.78 12.89
N LYS A 351 5.53 -21.31 11.64
CA LYS A 351 4.88 -21.96 10.49
C LYS A 351 5.84 -22.85 9.70
N ASP A 352 7.08 -22.41 9.55
CA ASP A 352 8.15 -23.11 8.85
C ASP A 352 9.52 -22.76 9.46
N ASN A 353 10.58 -23.40 8.96
CA ASN A 353 11.94 -23.20 9.47
C ASN A 353 12.41 -21.74 9.35
N LEU A 354 12.09 -21.09 8.23
CA LEU A 354 12.46 -19.69 7.99
C LEU A 354 11.77 -18.74 8.96
N ASP A 355 10.55 -19.04 9.30
CA ASP A 355 9.78 -18.31 10.29
C ASP A 355 10.37 -18.47 11.69
N CYS A 356 10.75 -19.69 12.08
CA CYS A 356 11.43 -19.98 13.36
C CYS A 356 12.78 -19.26 13.48
N ILE A 357 13.61 -19.30 12.43
CA ILE A 357 14.90 -18.58 12.37
C ILE A 357 14.66 -17.06 12.50
N SER A 358 13.67 -16.52 11.80
CA SER A 358 13.36 -15.09 11.85
C SER A 358 12.90 -14.63 13.25
N HIS A 359 12.18 -15.48 13.98
CA HIS A 359 11.80 -15.21 15.37
C HIS A 359 13.02 -15.34 16.31
N ALA A 360 13.81 -16.41 16.15
CA ALA A 360 14.97 -16.69 16.98
C ALA A 360 16.01 -15.57 16.91
N VAL A 361 16.31 -15.05 15.68
CA VAL A 361 17.26 -13.94 15.52
C VAL A 361 16.75 -12.65 16.18
N CYS A 362 15.43 -12.39 16.13
CA CYS A 362 14.84 -11.24 16.84
C CYS A 362 14.94 -11.37 18.36
N SER A 363 14.63 -12.56 18.91
CA SER A 363 14.73 -12.82 20.34
C SER A 363 16.18 -12.68 20.83
N MET A 364 17.11 -13.35 20.14
CA MET A 364 18.53 -13.28 20.46
C MET A 364 19.06 -11.83 20.38
N ALA A 365 18.63 -11.05 19.37
CA ALA A 365 19.05 -9.66 19.21
C ALA A 365 18.64 -8.78 20.41
N LEU A 366 17.47 -9.03 20.97
CA LEU A 366 17.00 -8.33 22.18
C LEU A 366 17.82 -8.75 23.42
N ASP A 367 18.09 -10.05 23.58
CA ASP A 367 18.77 -10.60 24.76
C ASP A 367 20.26 -10.17 24.81
N VAL A 368 20.95 -10.15 23.66
CA VAL A 368 22.36 -9.69 23.58
C VAL A 368 22.49 -8.19 23.36
N LYS A 369 21.36 -7.43 23.35
CA LYS A 369 21.29 -5.98 23.08
C LYS A 369 21.99 -5.58 21.77
N ALA A 370 21.79 -6.38 20.73
CA ALA A 370 22.40 -6.13 19.43
C ALA A 370 21.97 -4.78 18.83
N LYS A 371 22.89 -4.10 18.15
CA LYS A 371 22.64 -2.85 17.43
C LYS A 371 21.96 -3.09 16.07
N ALA A 372 22.20 -4.26 15.48
CA ALA A 372 21.63 -4.64 14.19
C ALA A 372 21.37 -6.14 14.06
N ILE A 373 20.36 -6.47 13.27
CA ILE A 373 20.18 -7.78 12.63
C ILE A 373 20.49 -7.58 11.15
N VAL A 374 21.51 -8.29 10.65
CA VAL A 374 21.95 -8.22 9.26
C VAL A 374 21.44 -9.47 8.54
N VAL A 375 20.57 -9.27 7.58
CA VAL A 375 19.93 -10.34 6.83
C VAL A 375 20.51 -10.38 5.42
N CYS A 376 21.26 -11.43 5.11
CA CYS A 376 21.79 -11.68 3.78
C CYS A 376 20.80 -12.56 3.01
N SER A 377 20.06 -11.99 2.07
CA SER A 377 18.97 -12.69 1.37
C SER A 377 18.84 -12.23 -0.08
N VAL A 378 18.90 -13.19 -1.01
CA VAL A 378 18.71 -12.92 -2.44
C VAL A 378 17.27 -12.47 -2.74
N SER A 379 16.27 -13.08 -2.11
CA SER A 379 14.84 -12.79 -2.35
C SER A 379 14.26 -11.71 -1.44
N GLY A 380 14.97 -11.29 -0.38
CA GLY A 380 14.46 -10.37 0.62
C GLY A 380 13.43 -10.97 1.60
N ARG A 381 12.99 -12.22 1.41
CA ARG A 381 11.91 -12.84 2.21
C ARG A 381 12.26 -12.88 3.69
N THR A 382 13.48 -13.27 4.04
CA THR A 382 13.93 -13.32 5.44
C THR A 382 13.89 -11.92 6.09
N ALA A 383 14.33 -10.88 5.38
CA ALA A 383 14.27 -9.50 5.89
C ALA A 383 12.83 -9.05 6.16
N MET A 384 11.88 -9.44 5.31
CA MET A 384 10.44 -9.18 5.54
C MET A 384 9.92 -9.92 6.77
N LEU A 385 10.29 -11.18 6.94
CA LEU A 385 9.87 -11.99 8.11
C LEU A 385 10.48 -11.46 9.40
N VAL A 386 11.72 -11.03 9.41
CA VAL A 386 12.34 -10.36 10.56
C VAL A 386 11.63 -9.03 10.86
N SER A 387 11.33 -8.24 9.81
CA SER A 387 10.61 -6.97 9.93
C SER A 387 9.25 -7.09 10.62
N ARG A 388 8.51 -8.20 10.43
CA ARG A 388 7.15 -8.37 11.00
C ARG A 388 7.12 -8.34 12.54
N PHE A 389 8.23 -8.70 13.18
CA PHE A 389 8.34 -8.75 14.64
C PHE A 389 8.45 -7.36 15.28
N ARG A 390 8.71 -6.31 14.49
CA ARG A 390 8.77 -4.92 14.95
C ARG A 390 9.67 -4.73 16.16
N THR A 391 10.89 -5.32 16.13
CA THR A 391 11.87 -5.10 17.19
C THR A 391 12.49 -3.70 17.11
N PRO A 392 13.00 -3.12 18.21
CA PRO A 392 13.69 -1.84 18.18
C PRO A 392 15.06 -1.90 17.47
N VAL A 393 15.57 -3.11 17.23
CA VAL A 393 16.87 -3.33 16.60
C VAL A 393 16.83 -2.94 15.11
N ASN A 394 17.90 -2.35 14.59
CA ASN A 394 18.00 -2.02 13.16
C ASN A 394 18.09 -3.29 12.32
N ILE A 395 17.40 -3.32 11.19
CA ILE A 395 17.43 -4.46 10.27
C ILE A 395 18.15 -4.00 9.01
N ILE A 396 19.30 -4.62 8.72
CA ILE A 396 20.04 -4.40 7.47
C ILE A 396 19.68 -5.54 6.52
N GLY A 397 19.08 -5.22 5.38
CA GLY A 397 18.71 -6.18 4.35
C GLY A 397 19.72 -6.16 3.20
N MET A 398 20.65 -7.09 3.16
CA MET A 398 21.64 -7.19 2.08
C MET A 398 21.12 -8.08 0.95
N THR A 399 21.22 -7.61 -0.28
CA THR A 399 20.82 -8.36 -1.47
C THR A 399 21.73 -8.03 -2.65
N THR A 400 21.81 -8.98 -3.60
CA THR A 400 22.56 -8.81 -4.86
C THR A 400 21.64 -8.44 -6.03
N ASP A 401 20.34 -8.30 -5.78
CA ASP A 401 19.33 -8.01 -6.78
C ASP A 401 18.84 -6.56 -6.63
N PRO A 402 19.05 -5.69 -7.65
CA PRO A 402 18.62 -4.29 -7.59
C PRO A 402 17.11 -4.10 -7.39
N LYS A 403 16.28 -5.04 -7.89
CA LYS A 403 14.83 -4.96 -7.72
C LYS A 403 14.42 -5.30 -6.29
N ILE A 404 15.02 -6.35 -5.72
CA ILE A 404 14.82 -6.68 -4.30
C ILE A 404 15.32 -5.56 -3.38
N TRP A 405 16.46 -4.94 -3.72
CA TRP A 405 16.97 -3.77 -2.99
C TRP A 405 15.94 -2.65 -2.90
N ARG A 406 15.29 -2.30 -4.01
CA ARG A 406 14.21 -1.31 -4.02
C ARG A 406 12.97 -1.79 -3.28
N ARG A 407 12.57 -3.05 -3.48
CA ARG A 407 11.37 -3.59 -2.82
C ARG A 407 11.49 -3.66 -1.30
N LEU A 408 12.69 -3.87 -0.78
CA LEU A 408 12.94 -3.83 0.67
C LEU A 408 12.74 -2.43 1.27
N SER A 409 12.80 -1.36 0.47
CA SER A 409 12.51 0.01 0.94
C SER A 409 11.07 0.20 1.44
N MET A 410 10.12 -0.68 1.08
CA MET A 410 8.75 -0.71 1.59
C MET A 410 8.62 -1.55 2.88
N SER A 411 9.68 -2.22 3.33
CA SER A 411 9.62 -3.09 4.52
C SER A 411 9.97 -2.32 5.79
N TRP A 412 9.12 -2.39 6.80
CA TRP A 412 9.31 -1.69 8.07
C TRP A 412 10.67 -2.01 8.71
N GLY A 413 11.39 -0.99 9.13
CA GLY A 413 12.65 -1.11 9.85
C GLY A 413 13.82 -1.63 9.01
N VAL A 414 13.61 -2.04 7.75
CA VAL A 414 14.67 -2.55 6.89
C VAL A 414 15.42 -1.39 6.22
N THR A 415 16.72 -1.38 6.35
CA THR A 415 17.64 -0.55 5.56
C THR A 415 18.28 -1.46 4.52
N PRO A 416 17.90 -1.36 3.25
CA PRO A 416 18.42 -2.23 2.21
C PRO A 416 19.81 -1.77 1.75
N ILE A 417 20.72 -2.74 1.55
CA ILE A 417 22.09 -2.52 1.05
C ILE A 417 22.29 -3.42 -0.17
N MET A 418 22.86 -2.84 -1.23
CA MET A 418 23.34 -3.61 -2.38
C MET A 418 24.66 -4.28 -2.03
N ALA A 419 24.76 -5.55 -2.40
CA ALA A 419 25.98 -6.34 -2.24
C ALA A 419 26.36 -7.03 -3.56
N GLU A 420 27.59 -7.44 -3.65
CA GLU A 420 28.06 -8.33 -4.71
C GLU A 420 27.81 -9.80 -4.36
N ARG A 421 28.01 -10.69 -5.30
CA ARG A 421 28.00 -12.13 -5.01
C ARG A 421 29.30 -12.54 -4.34
N PHE A 422 29.21 -13.27 -3.26
CA PHE A 422 30.36 -13.73 -2.49
C PHE A 422 30.64 -15.22 -2.73
N PRO A 423 31.92 -15.65 -2.68
CA PRO A 423 32.27 -17.05 -2.94
C PRO A 423 31.94 -17.99 -1.77
N SER A 424 31.83 -17.47 -0.55
CA SER A 424 31.50 -18.26 0.65
C SER A 424 30.70 -17.44 1.65
N MET A 425 30.07 -18.15 2.60
CA MET A 425 29.29 -17.52 3.67
C MET A 425 30.17 -16.69 4.59
N ASP A 426 31.40 -17.13 4.87
CA ASP A 426 32.32 -16.38 5.71
C ASP A 426 32.71 -15.04 5.09
N VAL A 427 32.99 -15.04 3.79
CA VAL A 427 33.26 -13.80 3.02
C VAL A 427 32.03 -12.90 3.02
N MET A 428 30.86 -13.46 2.79
CA MET A 428 29.59 -12.72 2.83
C MET A 428 29.39 -12.06 4.20
N PHE A 429 29.55 -12.78 5.29
CA PHE A 429 29.39 -12.25 6.65
C PHE A 429 30.46 -11.22 7.01
N TYR A 430 31.68 -11.38 6.54
CA TYR A 430 32.73 -10.37 6.70
C TYR A 430 32.33 -9.03 6.07
N TYR A 431 31.88 -9.05 4.81
CA TYR A 431 31.44 -7.82 4.14
C TYR A 431 30.12 -7.26 4.71
N ALA A 432 29.22 -8.14 5.16
CA ALA A 432 28.00 -7.75 5.85
C ALA A 432 28.28 -6.99 7.14
N LYS A 433 29.22 -7.49 7.95
CA LYS A 433 29.71 -6.80 9.15
C LYS A 433 30.31 -5.44 8.80
N LYS A 434 31.23 -5.38 7.82
CA LYS A 434 31.88 -4.15 7.39
C LYS A 434 30.86 -3.10 6.95
N ALA A 435 29.96 -3.43 6.01
CA ALA A 435 28.94 -2.50 5.50
C ALA A 435 27.99 -2.03 6.61
N THR A 436 27.61 -2.92 7.54
CA THR A 436 26.74 -2.55 8.67
C THR A 436 27.44 -1.60 9.63
N THR A 437 28.74 -1.83 9.90
CA THR A 437 29.55 -0.95 10.74
C THR A 437 29.62 0.47 10.16
N GLU A 438 29.82 0.59 8.86
CA GLU A 438 29.85 1.88 8.15
C GLU A 438 28.49 2.60 8.19
N VAL A 439 27.40 1.90 7.84
CA VAL A 439 26.05 2.49 7.76
C VAL A 439 25.51 2.92 9.11
N LEU A 440 25.80 2.18 10.18
CA LEU A 440 25.31 2.46 11.53
C LEU A 440 26.35 3.15 12.45
N ASN A 441 27.54 3.41 11.95
CA ASN A 441 28.66 3.96 12.72
C ASN A 441 28.90 3.18 14.05
N LEU A 442 28.96 1.84 13.94
CA LEU A 442 29.12 0.95 15.10
C LEU A 442 30.50 1.10 15.74
N GLN A 443 30.53 0.91 17.05
CA GLN A 443 31.74 1.07 17.86
C GLN A 443 32.29 -0.30 18.31
N PRO A 444 33.60 -0.41 18.61
CA PRO A 444 34.14 -1.62 19.20
C PRO A 444 33.39 -2.03 20.48
N GLY A 445 32.99 -3.29 20.54
CA GLY A 445 32.15 -3.85 21.60
C GLY A 445 30.65 -3.89 21.28
N ASP A 446 30.19 -3.28 20.19
CA ASP A 446 28.81 -3.40 19.74
C ASP A 446 28.54 -4.81 19.18
N ASN A 447 27.43 -5.41 19.56
CA ASN A 447 26.97 -6.70 19.04
C ASN A 447 26.07 -6.54 17.83
N ILE A 448 26.23 -7.42 16.84
CA ILE A 448 25.33 -7.59 15.70
C ILE A 448 25.01 -9.08 15.51
N LEU A 449 23.85 -9.36 14.94
CA LEU A 449 23.48 -10.70 14.48
C LEU A 449 23.47 -10.76 12.97
N LEU A 450 24.16 -11.73 12.42
CA LEU A 450 24.19 -12.04 11.00
C LEU A 450 23.30 -13.26 10.76
N THR A 451 22.45 -13.21 9.75
CA THR A 451 21.63 -14.36 9.33
C THR A 451 21.63 -14.49 7.80
N GLY A 452 21.74 -15.72 7.35
CA GLY A 452 21.82 -16.05 5.93
C GLY A 452 21.75 -17.56 5.74
N GLY A 453 21.90 -17.99 4.50
CA GLY A 453 21.97 -19.40 4.14
C GLY A 453 23.20 -19.71 3.30
N THR A 454 23.47 -21.00 3.15
CA THR A 454 24.57 -21.50 2.31
C THR A 454 24.47 -20.99 0.86
N ILE A 455 25.63 -20.66 0.28
CA ILE A 455 25.74 -20.09 -1.07
C ILE A 455 25.66 -21.21 -2.12
N ASN A 456 24.54 -21.91 -2.17
CA ASN A 456 24.29 -22.97 -3.15
C ASN A 456 23.20 -22.60 -4.19
N GLY A 457 22.84 -21.30 -4.26
CA GLY A 457 21.90 -20.77 -5.27
C GLY A 457 20.42 -21.05 -5.02
N LEU A 458 20.06 -21.75 -3.95
CA LEU A 458 18.67 -22.01 -3.60
C LEU A 458 18.06 -20.79 -2.89
N ARG A 459 16.88 -20.35 -3.33
CA ARG A 459 16.13 -19.26 -2.68
C ARG A 459 15.43 -19.80 -1.41
N GLY A 460 15.39 -18.97 -0.34
CA GLY A 460 14.66 -19.33 0.89
C GLY A 460 15.42 -20.25 1.84
N ASN A 461 16.73 -20.29 1.75
CA ASN A 461 17.63 -21.21 2.44
C ASN A 461 18.34 -20.57 3.64
N THR A 462 17.71 -19.61 4.35
CA THR A 462 18.29 -19.04 5.56
C THR A 462 18.22 -20.05 6.70
N ASP A 463 19.37 -20.51 7.18
CA ASP A 463 19.52 -21.59 8.15
C ASP A 463 20.50 -21.26 9.30
N THR A 464 21.17 -20.11 9.24
CA THR A 464 22.26 -19.76 10.14
C THR A 464 21.99 -18.44 10.86
N ILE A 465 22.32 -18.40 12.15
CA ILE A 465 22.41 -17.17 12.95
C ILE A 465 23.82 -17.13 13.56
N LYS A 466 24.52 -16.02 13.37
CA LYS A 466 25.86 -15.80 13.90
C LYS A 466 25.88 -14.51 14.72
N LEU A 467 26.36 -14.58 15.97
CA LEU A 467 26.67 -13.41 16.78
C LEU A 467 28.09 -12.94 16.46
N GLU A 468 28.21 -11.64 16.21
CA GLU A 468 29.50 -10.97 16.01
C GLU A 468 29.58 -9.74 16.91
N THR A 469 30.79 -9.51 17.48
CA THR A 469 31.15 -8.26 18.15
C THR A 469 32.04 -7.44 17.22
N ILE A 470 31.84 -6.13 17.16
CA ILE A 470 32.61 -5.19 16.32
C ILE A 470 34.00 -5.00 16.90
#